data_08cc403d99d7daff056b71187e311bb7
#
_entry.id   08cc403d99d7daff056b71187e311bb7
#
_cell.length_a   1.000
_cell.length_b   1.000
_cell.length_c   1.000
_cell.angle_alpha   90.00
_cell.angle_beta   90.00
_cell.angle_gamma   90.00
#
_symmetry.space_group_name_H-M   'P 1'
#
loop_
_entity.id
_entity.type
_entity.pdbx_description
1 polymer ?
#
loop_
_entity_poly.entity_id
_entity_poly.type
_entity_poly.pdbx_seq_one_letter_code
_entity_poly.pdbx_strand_id
1 'polypeptide(L)'
;LASGEINRLIINMPPRHTKSEFSSYLLPAWMVGRDPKLKIIQATHTGELAVRFGRKAKNLIDSERYQKVFRTKLQEDSKAAGRWETSAGGEYFAAGVGGAITGRGADLLIIDDPHSEQDAQSKIALDSAYEWYTSGPRQRLQPGGKIVLVMTRWSKKDLTGLLLANQKELKSDQWQVIQFPAIMDHGSEKAKPVWPEYWKLDELEKVQATLPVAKWNAQWMQ
;
A
#
# COMPACT_ATOMS: atom_id res chain seq x y z
N LEU A 1 -7.19 8.97 7.98
CA LEU A 1 -6.13 8.17 8.59
C LEU A 1 -5.37 8.96 9.66
N ALA A 2 -4.77 10.10 9.30
CA ALA A 2 -3.99 10.89 10.26
C ALA A 2 -4.82 11.47 11.42
N SER A 3 -6.08 11.81 11.18
CA SER A 3 -7.03 12.25 12.22
C SER A 3 -7.48 11.12 13.17
N GLY A 4 -7.22 9.87 12.81
CA GLY A 4 -7.70 8.70 13.56
C GLY A 4 -9.13 8.26 13.24
N GLU A 5 -9.82 8.94 12.33
CA GLU A 5 -11.19 8.59 11.92
C GLU A 5 -11.23 7.27 11.12
N ILE A 6 -10.17 6.98 10.37
CA ILE A 6 -10.02 5.76 9.58
C ILE A 6 -8.79 5.01 10.07
N ASN A 7 -8.97 3.78 10.52
CA ASN A 7 -7.88 2.93 10.99
C ASN A 7 -7.58 1.74 10.06
N ARG A 8 -8.50 1.42 9.16
CA ARG A 8 -8.38 0.32 8.18
C ARG A 8 -8.79 0.85 6.82
N LEU A 9 -7.82 1.01 5.92
CA LEU A 9 -8.03 1.58 4.60
C LEU A 9 -7.53 0.63 3.53
N ILE A 10 -8.39 0.31 2.57
CA ILE A 10 -8.04 -0.39 1.34
C ILE A 10 -8.16 0.60 0.19
N ILE A 11 -7.12 0.68 -0.64
CA ILE A 11 -7.12 1.47 -1.88
C ILE A 11 -6.83 0.52 -3.04
N ASN A 12 -7.81 0.35 -3.93
CA ASN A 12 -7.62 -0.42 -5.15
C ASN A 12 -7.48 0.54 -6.33
N MET A 13 -6.42 0.35 -7.12
CA MET A 13 -6.08 1.25 -8.21
C MET A 13 -5.35 0.49 -9.32
N PRO A 14 -5.57 0.82 -10.60
CA PRO A 14 -4.95 0.13 -11.72
C PRO A 14 -3.43 0.22 -11.73
N PRO A 15 -2.76 -0.63 -12.49
CA PRO A 15 -1.32 -0.49 -12.75
C PRO A 15 -0.98 0.88 -13.33
N ARG A 16 0.22 1.40 -13.05
CA ARG A 16 0.72 2.67 -13.59
C ARG A 16 -0.11 3.92 -13.27
N HIS A 17 -0.90 3.88 -12.21
CA HIS A 17 -1.67 5.04 -11.72
C HIS A 17 -1.09 5.64 -10.43
N THR A 18 0.23 5.51 -10.21
CA THR A 18 0.99 6.15 -9.11
C THR A 18 0.59 5.74 -7.68
N LYS A 19 -0.19 4.67 -7.51
CA LYS A 19 -0.64 4.22 -6.18
C LYS A 19 0.49 4.10 -5.14
N SER A 20 1.60 3.47 -5.53
CA SER A 20 2.77 3.27 -4.66
C SER A 20 3.54 4.57 -4.38
N GLU A 21 3.52 5.55 -5.29
CA GLU A 21 4.15 6.85 -5.04
C GLU A 21 3.42 7.59 -3.90
N PHE A 22 2.10 7.51 -3.86
CA PHE A 22 1.32 8.10 -2.77
C PHE A 22 1.41 7.29 -1.49
N SER A 23 1.20 5.97 -1.55
CA SER A 23 1.06 5.13 -0.36
C SER A 23 2.38 4.72 0.28
N SER A 24 3.41 4.43 -0.54
CA SER A 24 4.66 3.83 -0.07
C SER A 24 5.83 4.81 -0.02
N TYR A 25 5.68 5.99 -0.60
CA TYR A 25 6.69 7.04 -0.61
C TYR A 25 6.23 8.30 0.11
N LEU A 26 5.17 8.96 -0.38
CA LEU A 26 4.75 10.26 0.17
C LEU A 26 4.04 10.12 1.52
N LEU A 27 3.15 9.14 1.65
CA LEU A 27 2.39 8.93 2.89
C LEU A 27 3.28 8.67 4.10
N PRO A 28 4.24 7.71 4.09
CA PRO A 28 5.10 7.49 5.25
C PRO A 28 5.93 8.71 5.59
N ALA A 29 6.47 9.42 4.61
CA ALA A 29 7.23 10.65 4.86
C ALA A 29 6.35 11.75 5.50
N TRP A 30 5.14 11.94 4.98
CA TRP A 30 4.20 12.91 5.52
C TRP A 30 3.73 12.56 6.94
N MET A 31 3.44 11.28 7.21
CA MET A 31 3.01 10.81 8.53
C MET A 31 4.12 11.00 9.58
N VAL A 32 5.37 10.67 9.24
CA VAL A 32 6.54 10.88 10.10
C VAL A 32 6.82 12.38 10.32
N GLY A 33 6.52 13.22 9.32
CA GLY A 33 6.60 14.67 9.48
C GLY A 33 5.64 15.24 10.51
N ARG A 34 4.44 14.67 10.57
CA ARG A 34 3.41 15.04 11.56
C ARG A 34 3.64 14.45 12.95
N ASP A 35 4.12 13.22 12.99
CA ASP A 35 4.48 12.52 14.22
C ASP A 35 5.85 11.83 14.06
N PRO A 36 6.93 12.49 14.51
CA PRO A 36 8.27 11.94 14.39
C PRO A 36 8.55 10.69 15.24
N LYS A 37 7.64 10.30 16.12
CA LYS A 37 7.75 9.08 16.95
C LYS A 37 7.08 7.87 16.29
N LEU A 38 6.41 8.07 15.17
CA LEU A 38 5.61 7.04 14.51
C LEU A 38 6.48 5.86 14.06
N LYS A 39 6.02 4.64 14.35
CA LYS A 39 6.65 3.39 13.91
C LYS A 39 5.91 2.84 12.72
N ILE A 40 6.61 2.70 11.59
CA ILE A 40 6.05 2.27 10.32
C ILE A 40 6.65 0.93 9.92
N ILE A 41 5.79 -0.03 9.59
CA ILE A 41 6.16 -1.23 8.83
C ILE A 41 5.61 -1.07 7.42
N GLN A 42 6.51 -1.15 6.44
CA GLN A 42 6.19 -1.11 5.02
C GLN A 42 6.43 -2.48 4.41
N ALA A 43 5.39 -3.10 3.87
CA ALA A 43 5.50 -4.37 3.19
C ALA A 43 5.12 -4.24 1.71
N THR A 44 5.86 -4.94 0.85
CA THR A 44 5.54 -5.09 -0.57
C THR A 44 5.75 -6.54 -0.98
N HIS A 45 5.34 -6.91 -2.20
CA HIS A 45 5.55 -8.25 -2.73
C HIS A 45 6.99 -8.75 -2.51
N THR A 46 8.02 -7.94 -2.76
CA THR A 46 9.43 -8.30 -2.48
C THR A 46 10.06 -7.35 -1.46
N GLY A 47 10.99 -7.88 -0.64
CA GLY A 47 11.78 -7.05 0.28
C GLY A 47 12.61 -5.98 -0.43
N GLU A 48 13.11 -6.26 -1.62
CA GLU A 48 13.89 -5.31 -2.43
C GLU A 48 13.04 -4.07 -2.80
N LEU A 49 11.80 -4.29 -3.23
CA LEU A 49 10.88 -3.20 -3.56
C LEU A 49 10.55 -2.36 -2.32
N ALA A 50 10.30 -3.00 -1.18
CA ALA A 50 10.08 -2.31 0.09
C ALA A 50 11.28 -1.45 0.50
N VAL A 51 12.51 -1.98 0.37
CA VAL A 51 13.76 -1.25 0.63
C VAL A 51 13.92 -0.05 -0.32
N ARG A 52 13.53 -0.19 -1.58
CA ARG A 52 13.53 0.92 -2.56
C ARG A 52 12.63 2.07 -2.11
N PHE A 53 11.42 1.78 -1.64
CA PHE A 53 10.53 2.81 -1.10
C PHE A 53 11.06 3.42 0.20
N GLY A 54 11.61 2.59 1.09
CA GLY A 54 12.27 3.08 2.31
C GLY A 54 13.39 4.06 2.01
N ARG A 55 14.21 3.78 0.99
CA ARG A 55 15.25 4.70 0.51
C ARG A 55 14.68 6.01 -0.01
N LYS A 56 13.61 5.96 -0.82
CA LYS A 56 12.93 7.16 -1.35
C LYS A 56 12.38 8.02 -0.21
N ALA A 57 11.65 7.42 0.73
CA ALA A 57 11.08 8.13 1.88
C ALA A 57 12.19 8.75 2.76
N LYS A 58 13.24 7.99 3.05
CA LYS A 58 14.41 8.47 3.80
C LYS A 58 15.03 9.70 3.13
N ASN A 59 15.31 9.61 1.83
CA ASN A 59 15.94 10.71 1.09
C ASN A 59 15.05 11.96 1.03
N LEU A 60 13.72 11.78 0.97
CA LEU A 60 12.80 12.90 1.05
C LEU A 60 12.87 13.58 2.42
N ILE A 61 12.83 12.80 3.51
CA ILE A 61 12.90 13.31 4.88
C ILE A 61 14.22 14.06 5.13
N ASP A 62 15.33 13.59 4.55
CA ASP A 62 16.66 14.21 4.67
C ASP A 62 16.86 15.44 3.75
N SER A 63 15.88 15.77 2.91
CA SER A 63 15.99 16.88 1.95
C SER A 63 15.72 18.23 2.60
N GLU A 64 16.39 19.28 2.12
CA GLU A 64 16.17 20.67 2.56
C GLU A 64 14.71 21.12 2.38
N ARG A 65 14.04 20.66 1.32
CA ARG A 65 12.63 21.01 1.06
C ARG A 65 11.72 20.46 2.14
N TYR A 66 11.93 19.21 2.52
CA TYR A 66 11.17 18.57 3.59
C TYR A 66 11.42 19.27 4.94
N GLN A 67 12.67 19.58 5.24
CA GLN A 67 13.08 20.25 6.48
C GLN A 67 12.50 21.68 6.63
N LYS A 68 12.12 22.32 5.52
CA LYS A 68 11.39 23.60 5.54
C LYS A 68 9.94 23.47 5.98
N VAL A 69 9.35 22.27 5.82
CA VAL A 69 7.94 21.99 6.15
C VAL A 69 7.82 21.27 7.49
N PHE A 70 8.69 20.27 7.70
CA PHE A 70 8.69 19.42 8.89
C PHE A 70 10.05 19.51 9.59
N ARG A 71 10.04 19.56 10.92
CA ARG A 71 11.27 19.63 11.74
C ARG A 71 11.84 18.24 12.07
N THR A 72 11.32 17.19 11.45
CA THR A 72 11.75 15.81 11.68
C THR A 72 13.11 15.56 11.08
N LYS A 73 14.03 15.02 11.86
CA LYS A 73 15.38 14.63 11.43
C LYS A 73 15.55 13.11 11.57
N LEU A 74 16.37 12.55 10.71
CA LEU A 74 16.82 11.17 10.82
C LEU A 74 17.91 11.07 11.87
N GLN A 75 17.96 9.93 12.57
CA GLN A 75 19.05 9.58 13.48
C GLN A 75 20.30 9.26 12.66
N GLU A 76 21.46 9.82 13.05
CA GLU A 76 22.67 9.76 12.20
C GLU A 76 23.23 8.37 12.00
N ASP A 77 23.14 7.51 13.02
CA ASP A 77 23.65 6.14 13.02
C ASP A 77 22.64 5.09 12.54
N SER A 78 21.42 5.50 12.15
CA SER A 78 20.33 4.60 11.74
C SER A 78 19.71 5.05 10.41
N LYS A 79 20.49 5.01 9.32
CA LYS A 79 20.08 5.48 7.98
C LYS A 79 20.16 4.43 6.88
N ALA A 80 19.99 3.14 7.20
CA ALA A 80 19.94 2.10 6.17
C ALA A 80 18.70 2.25 5.28
N ALA A 81 18.80 1.83 4.02
CA ALA A 81 17.75 2.06 3.03
C ALA A 81 16.38 1.43 3.41
N GLY A 82 16.41 0.26 4.00
CA GLY A 82 15.19 -0.48 4.42
C GLY A 82 14.89 -0.36 5.90
N ARG A 83 15.75 0.34 6.65
CA ARG A 83 15.55 0.56 8.08
C ARG A 83 16.21 1.86 8.50
N TRP A 84 15.43 2.77 9.00
CA TRP A 84 15.92 4.04 9.52
C TRP A 84 15.06 4.50 10.70
N GLU A 85 15.65 5.35 11.51
CA GLU A 85 15.02 5.92 12.69
C GLU A 85 15.04 7.44 12.63
N THR A 86 14.08 8.06 13.29
CA THR A 86 14.09 9.49 13.52
C THR A 86 14.81 9.83 14.82
N SER A 87 15.33 11.03 14.94
CA SER A 87 15.93 11.51 16.21
C SER A 87 14.93 11.58 17.37
N ALA A 88 13.63 11.43 17.11
CA ALA A 88 12.57 11.41 18.12
C ALA A 88 12.16 9.98 18.53
N GLY A 89 12.78 8.94 17.96
CA GLY A 89 12.51 7.53 18.28
C GLY A 89 11.41 6.88 17.43
N GLY A 90 10.99 7.51 16.31
CA GLY A 90 10.18 6.84 15.30
C GLY A 90 11.04 5.87 14.47
N GLU A 91 10.41 4.86 13.91
CA GLU A 91 11.10 3.79 13.14
C GLU A 91 10.37 3.53 11.81
N TYR A 92 11.16 3.28 10.77
CA TYR A 92 10.68 2.71 9.51
C TYR A 92 11.37 1.37 9.26
N PHE A 93 10.58 0.36 8.92
CA PHE A 93 11.07 -0.97 8.58
C PHE A 93 10.42 -1.50 7.31
N ALA A 94 11.26 -1.90 6.35
CA ALA A 94 10.84 -2.49 5.08
C ALA A 94 10.87 -4.03 5.15
N ALA A 95 9.82 -4.67 4.66
CA ALA A 95 9.70 -6.13 4.57
C ALA A 95 9.14 -6.58 3.22
N GLY A 96 9.43 -7.82 2.82
CA GLY A 96 8.69 -8.52 1.76
C GLY A 96 7.55 -9.32 2.36
N VAL A 97 6.53 -9.63 1.55
CA VAL A 97 5.50 -10.62 1.92
C VAL A 97 6.19 -11.96 2.21
N GLY A 98 5.80 -12.64 3.28
CA GLY A 98 6.48 -13.83 3.79
C GLY A 98 7.75 -13.55 4.60
N GLY A 99 8.26 -12.31 4.60
CA GLY A 99 9.44 -11.92 5.38
C GLY A 99 9.17 -11.84 6.88
N ALA A 100 10.22 -12.08 7.68
CA ALA A 100 10.13 -12.00 9.13
C ALA A 100 10.00 -10.54 9.62
N ILE A 101 8.97 -10.27 10.44
CA ILE A 101 8.71 -8.97 11.06
C ILE A 101 8.72 -9.10 12.60
N THR A 102 9.43 -10.08 13.11
CA THR A 102 9.49 -10.37 14.55
C THR A 102 10.16 -9.28 15.37
N GLY A 103 9.68 -9.05 16.60
CA GLY A 103 10.29 -8.12 17.55
C GLY A 103 10.02 -6.64 17.30
N ARG A 104 9.08 -6.29 16.38
CA ARG A 104 8.75 -4.90 16.03
C ARG A 104 7.28 -4.60 16.27
N GLY A 105 7.00 -3.40 16.77
CA GLY A 105 5.66 -2.84 16.84
C GLY A 105 5.45 -1.81 15.71
N ALA A 106 4.21 -1.58 15.31
CA ALA A 106 3.86 -0.58 14.31
C ALA A 106 2.62 0.24 14.73
N ASP A 107 2.70 1.53 14.53
CA ASP A 107 1.58 2.46 14.59
C ASP A 107 0.91 2.58 13.22
N LEU A 108 1.67 2.34 12.15
CA LEU A 108 1.20 2.32 10.77
C LEU A 108 1.82 1.12 10.03
N LEU A 109 0.95 0.27 9.52
CA LEU A 109 1.30 -0.80 8.59
C LEU A 109 0.85 -0.40 7.17
N ILE A 110 1.78 -0.34 6.24
CA ILE A 110 1.50 -0.12 4.82
C ILE A 110 1.80 -1.42 4.07
N ILE A 111 0.83 -1.92 3.33
CA ILE A 111 0.99 -3.09 2.45
C ILE A 111 0.70 -2.63 1.03
N ASP A 112 1.69 -2.71 0.16
CA ASP A 112 1.60 -2.23 -1.22
C ASP A 112 1.90 -3.35 -2.21
N ASP A 113 0.92 -3.64 -3.07
CA ASP A 113 0.95 -4.70 -4.07
C ASP A 113 1.54 -6.02 -3.50
N PRO A 114 0.83 -6.69 -2.56
CA PRO A 114 1.34 -7.88 -1.88
C PRO A 114 1.45 -9.12 -2.79
N HIS A 115 0.85 -9.08 -3.97
CA HIS A 115 0.83 -10.19 -4.93
C HIS A 115 1.54 -9.83 -6.22
N SER A 116 2.31 -10.76 -6.77
CA SER A 116 2.78 -10.72 -8.15
C SER A 116 1.71 -11.28 -9.11
N GLU A 117 1.95 -11.10 -10.41
CA GLU A 117 1.12 -11.73 -11.44
C GLU A 117 1.14 -13.27 -11.35
N GLN A 118 2.26 -13.86 -10.95
CA GLN A 118 2.40 -15.30 -10.76
C GLN A 118 1.61 -15.78 -9.54
N ASP A 119 1.70 -15.06 -8.42
CA ASP A 119 0.95 -15.37 -7.19
C ASP A 119 -0.56 -15.33 -7.44
N ALA A 120 -1.01 -14.39 -8.26
CA ALA A 120 -2.42 -14.24 -8.59
C ALA A 120 -3.04 -15.46 -9.30
N GLN A 121 -2.20 -16.31 -9.91
CA GLN A 121 -2.62 -17.55 -10.57
C GLN A 121 -2.61 -18.76 -9.62
N SER A 122 -2.06 -18.61 -8.42
CA SER A 122 -1.91 -19.67 -7.43
C SER A 122 -2.78 -19.43 -6.21
N LYS A 123 -3.78 -20.30 -6.01
CA LYS A 123 -4.58 -20.24 -4.77
C LYS A 123 -3.70 -20.35 -3.53
N ILE A 124 -2.68 -21.21 -3.56
CA ILE A 124 -1.75 -21.42 -2.44
C ILE A 124 -1.00 -20.11 -2.12
N ALA A 125 -0.52 -19.40 -3.14
CA ALA A 125 0.18 -18.13 -2.93
C ALA A 125 -0.75 -17.04 -2.35
N LEU A 126 -2.00 -16.96 -2.84
CA LEU A 126 -2.99 -16.02 -2.30
C LEU A 126 -3.34 -16.33 -0.84
N ASP A 127 -3.58 -17.59 -0.52
CA ASP A 127 -3.87 -18.05 0.85
C ASP A 127 -2.65 -17.80 1.77
N SER A 128 -1.42 -18.05 1.30
CA SER A 128 -0.19 -17.80 2.05
C SER A 128 0.03 -16.31 2.36
N ALA A 129 -0.32 -15.42 1.44
CA ALA A 129 -0.25 -13.98 1.70
C ALA A 129 -1.25 -13.54 2.77
N TYR A 130 -2.44 -14.11 2.78
CA TYR A 130 -3.43 -13.86 3.82
C TYR A 130 -2.99 -14.42 5.19
N GLU A 131 -2.45 -15.64 5.22
CA GLU A 131 -1.90 -16.25 6.43
C GLU A 131 -0.73 -15.41 6.99
N TRP A 132 0.19 -15.00 6.13
CA TRP A 132 1.27 -14.10 6.52
C TRP A 132 0.74 -12.79 7.12
N TYR A 133 -0.27 -12.17 6.48
CA TYR A 133 -0.88 -10.95 7.01
C TYR A 133 -1.45 -11.16 8.41
N THR A 134 -2.23 -12.21 8.61
CA THR A 134 -2.94 -12.46 9.88
C THR A 134 -2.01 -12.90 11.00
N SER A 135 -1.02 -13.74 10.72
CA SER A 135 -0.08 -14.30 11.71
C SER A 135 1.10 -13.38 12.01
N GLY A 136 1.49 -12.53 11.08
CA GLY A 136 2.67 -11.65 11.16
C GLY A 136 2.31 -10.17 11.36
N PRO A 137 2.19 -9.38 10.28
CA PRO A 137 2.10 -7.92 10.34
C PRO A 137 0.91 -7.41 11.16
N ARG A 138 -0.26 -8.06 11.04
CA ARG A 138 -1.46 -7.67 11.80
C ARG A 138 -1.24 -7.73 13.31
N GLN A 139 -0.45 -8.71 13.77
CA GLN A 139 -0.11 -8.90 15.18
C GLN A 139 0.96 -7.91 15.67
N ARG A 140 1.52 -7.10 14.81
CA ARG A 140 2.54 -6.09 15.16
C ARG A 140 1.94 -4.72 15.43
N LEU A 141 0.66 -4.53 15.17
CA LEU A 141 0.02 -3.24 15.42
C LEU A 141 -0.07 -2.93 16.89
N GLN A 142 0.35 -1.73 17.24
CA GLN A 142 0.10 -1.12 18.53
C GLN A 142 -1.40 -0.82 18.71
N PRO A 143 -1.90 -0.66 19.95
CA PRO A 143 -3.26 -0.16 20.19
C PRO A 143 -3.52 1.15 19.43
N GLY A 144 -4.60 1.22 18.66
CA GLY A 144 -4.91 2.37 17.79
C GLY A 144 -4.12 2.41 16.47
N GLY A 145 -3.25 1.44 16.22
CA GLY A 145 -2.46 1.34 14.99
C GLY A 145 -3.33 1.20 13.74
N LYS A 146 -2.82 1.70 12.63
CA LYS A 146 -3.50 1.85 11.35
C LYS A 146 -2.95 0.92 10.30
N ILE A 147 -3.81 0.50 9.37
CA ILE A 147 -3.39 -0.28 8.19
C ILE A 147 -3.86 0.42 6.93
N VAL A 148 -2.96 0.53 5.97
CA VAL A 148 -3.24 0.91 4.58
C VAL A 148 -2.83 -0.26 3.69
N LEU A 149 -3.79 -0.88 3.04
CA LEU A 149 -3.56 -1.85 1.97
C LEU A 149 -3.82 -1.16 0.64
N VAL A 150 -2.80 -1.10 -0.20
CA VAL A 150 -2.90 -0.53 -1.56
C VAL A 150 -2.50 -1.59 -2.55
N MET A 151 -3.36 -1.88 -3.52
CA MET A 151 -3.04 -2.89 -4.52
C MET A 151 -3.88 -2.75 -5.80
N THR A 152 -3.33 -3.30 -6.88
CA THR A 152 -4.12 -3.71 -8.03
C THR A 152 -4.88 -4.97 -7.68
N ARG A 153 -6.16 -5.05 -8.05
CA ARG A 153 -6.97 -6.25 -7.85
C ARG A 153 -6.57 -7.36 -8.85
N TRP A 154 -6.59 -8.58 -8.37
CA TRP A 154 -6.32 -9.74 -9.18
C TRP A 154 -7.52 -10.68 -9.28
N SER A 155 -8.22 -10.86 -8.18
CA SER A 155 -9.41 -11.70 -8.10
C SER A 155 -10.17 -11.44 -6.79
N LYS A 156 -11.33 -12.10 -6.63
CA LYS A 156 -12.05 -12.10 -5.35
C LYS A 156 -11.33 -12.85 -4.23
N LYS A 157 -10.24 -13.57 -4.55
CA LYS A 157 -9.43 -14.35 -3.61
C LYS A 157 -8.09 -13.69 -3.29
N ASP A 158 -7.81 -12.50 -3.82
CA ASP A 158 -6.64 -11.71 -3.42
C ASP A 158 -6.79 -11.18 -1.98
N LEU A 159 -5.74 -10.58 -1.44
CA LEU A 159 -5.75 -10.13 -0.05
C LEU A 159 -6.92 -9.17 0.25
N THR A 160 -7.22 -8.22 -0.64
CA THR A 160 -8.41 -7.37 -0.49
C THR A 160 -9.70 -8.19 -0.42
N GLY A 161 -9.88 -9.13 -1.34
CA GLY A 161 -11.10 -9.95 -1.39
C GLY A 161 -11.30 -10.81 -0.15
N LEU A 162 -10.23 -11.41 0.37
CA LEU A 162 -10.28 -12.21 1.61
C LEU A 162 -10.56 -11.35 2.84
N LEU A 163 -9.94 -10.17 2.95
CA LEU A 163 -10.22 -9.24 4.05
C LEU A 163 -11.68 -8.78 4.08
N LEU A 164 -12.22 -8.43 2.91
CA LEU A 164 -13.62 -7.98 2.80
C LEU A 164 -14.63 -9.13 3.01
N ALA A 165 -14.29 -10.36 2.61
CA ALA A 165 -15.12 -11.52 2.93
C ALA A 165 -15.20 -11.76 4.44
N ASN A 166 -14.05 -11.76 5.11
CA ASN A 166 -13.99 -11.96 6.57
C ASN A 166 -14.64 -10.82 7.36
N GLN A 167 -14.62 -9.58 6.85
CA GLN A 167 -15.32 -8.46 7.46
C GLN A 167 -16.84 -8.70 7.58
N LYS A 168 -17.44 -9.43 6.64
CA LYS A 168 -18.87 -9.72 6.63
C LYS A 168 -19.26 -10.85 7.60
N GLU A 169 -18.38 -11.82 7.76
CA GLU A 169 -18.66 -13.06 8.50
C GLU A 169 -18.21 -12.99 9.95
N LEU A 170 -17.19 -12.23 10.26
CA LEU A 170 -16.58 -12.14 11.59
C LEU A 170 -16.67 -10.72 12.12
N LYS A 171 -16.69 -10.56 13.44
CA LYS A 171 -16.46 -9.28 14.11
C LYS A 171 -14.98 -8.87 13.98
N SER A 172 -14.49 -8.76 12.74
CA SER A 172 -13.11 -8.45 12.39
C SER A 172 -12.92 -6.95 12.14
N ASP A 173 -11.71 -6.55 11.72
CA ASP A 173 -11.43 -5.18 11.30
C ASP A 173 -12.42 -4.70 10.23
N GLN A 174 -12.99 -3.52 10.43
CA GLN A 174 -13.90 -2.88 9.47
C GLN A 174 -13.10 -2.00 8.53
N TRP A 175 -13.14 -2.30 7.24
CA TRP A 175 -12.34 -1.64 6.22
C TRP A 175 -13.15 -0.58 5.46
N GLN A 176 -12.57 0.61 5.35
CA GLN A 176 -13.00 1.56 4.35
C GLN A 176 -12.29 1.28 3.04
N VAL A 177 -13.06 1.24 1.95
CA VAL A 177 -12.54 0.89 0.62
C VAL A 177 -12.66 2.09 -0.31
N ILE A 178 -11.58 2.45 -0.96
CA ILE A 178 -11.54 3.41 -2.06
C ILE A 178 -11.12 2.66 -3.31
N GLN A 179 -11.93 2.75 -4.36
CA GLN A 179 -11.67 2.12 -5.64
C GLN A 179 -11.55 3.16 -6.74
N PHE A 180 -10.50 3.06 -7.52
CA PHE A 180 -10.27 3.91 -8.69
C PHE A 180 -10.25 3.02 -9.93
N PRO A 181 -11.33 2.94 -10.71
CA PRO A 181 -11.29 2.26 -12.01
C PRO A 181 -10.46 3.09 -12.99
N ALA A 182 -9.82 2.45 -13.98
CA ALA A 182 -9.07 3.17 -15.02
C ALA A 182 -9.97 4.09 -15.85
N ILE A 183 -11.22 3.65 -16.08
CA ILE A 183 -12.23 4.42 -16.81
C ILE A 183 -13.42 4.65 -15.90
N MET A 184 -13.68 5.91 -15.60
CA MET A 184 -14.90 6.35 -14.90
C MET A 184 -16.07 6.29 -15.87
N ASP A 185 -17.27 5.97 -15.37
CA ASP A 185 -18.51 5.88 -16.14
C ASP A 185 -18.41 4.99 -17.39
N HIS A 186 -17.59 3.89 -17.27
CA HIS A 186 -17.33 2.96 -18.35
C HIS A 186 -18.62 2.41 -18.99
N GLY A 187 -18.67 2.39 -20.31
CA GLY A 187 -19.84 1.93 -21.06
C GLY A 187 -20.92 3.01 -21.25
N SER A 188 -20.68 4.25 -20.87
CA SER A 188 -21.57 5.40 -21.11
C SER A 188 -20.89 6.44 -22.01
N GLU A 189 -21.69 7.39 -22.52
CA GLU A 189 -21.16 8.55 -23.26
C GLU A 189 -20.31 9.50 -22.40
N LYS A 190 -20.34 9.34 -21.08
CA LYS A 190 -19.54 10.11 -20.11
C LYS A 190 -18.24 9.39 -19.72
N ALA A 191 -17.92 8.27 -20.37
CA ALA A 191 -16.73 7.50 -20.08
C ALA A 191 -15.46 8.37 -20.21
N LYS A 192 -14.63 8.38 -19.18
CA LYS A 192 -13.38 9.14 -19.18
C LYS A 192 -12.32 8.44 -18.32
N PRO A 193 -11.04 8.55 -18.69
CA PRO A 193 -9.96 8.05 -17.83
C PRO A 193 -10.01 8.69 -16.45
N VAL A 194 -9.67 7.93 -15.42
CA VAL A 194 -9.53 8.48 -14.05
C VAL A 194 -8.39 9.49 -13.95
N TRP A 195 -7.41 9.38 -14.85
CA TRP A 195 -6.27 10.30 -14.96
C TRP A 195 -6.05 10.74 -16.42
N PRO A 196 -6.88 11.67 -16.93
CA PRO A 196 -6.92 12.03 -18.36
C PRO A 196 -5.67 12.77 -18.84
N GLU A 197 -4.87 13.38 -17.96
CA GLU A 197 -3.61 14.02 -18.30
C GLU A 197 -2.53 13.00 -18.69
N TYR A 198 -2.59 11.80 -18.15
CA TYR A 198 -1.60 10.73 -18.36
C TYR A 198 -2.11 9.63 -19.29
N TRP A 199 -3.33 9.13 -19.07
CA TRP A 199 -3.96 8.09 -19.90
C TRP A 199 -5.02 8.68 -20.81
N LYS A 200 -4.96 8.37 -22.11
CA LYS A 200 -6.04 8.69 -23.05
C LYS A 200 -7.01 7.52 -23.15
N LEU A 201 -8.27 7.82 -23.46
CA LEU A 201 -9.30 6.79 -23.51
C LEU A 201 -8.99 5.71 -24.56
N ASP A 202 -8.55 6.12 -25.75
CA ASP A 202 -8.18 5.20 -26.82
C ASP A 202 -6.98 4.30 -26.47
N GLU A 203 -6.06 4.78 -25.64
CA GLU A 203 -4.95 3.96 -25.14
C GLU A 203 -5.45 2.91 -24.14
N LEU A 204 -6.38 3.26 -23.25
CA LEU A 204 -7.00 2.32 -22.32
C LEU A 204 -7.86 1.28 -23.04
N GLU A 205 -8.59 1.68 -24.10
CA GLU A 205 -9.35 0.76 -24.94
C GLU A 205 -8.45 -0.24 -25.68
N LYS A 206 -7.28 0.19 -26.14
CA LYS A 206 -6.27 -0.70 -26.73
C LYS A 206 -5.74 -1.70 -25.69
N VAL A 207 -5.46 -1.26 -24.47
CA VAL A 207 -5.07 -2.16 -23.36
C VAL A 207 -6.20 -3.16 -23.08
N GLN A 208 -7.44 -2.71 -23.02
CA GLN A 208 -8.61 -3.55 -22.80
C GLN A 208 -8.72 -4.63 -23.88
N ALA A 209 -8.54 -4.26 -25.15
CA ALA A 209 -8.61 -5.20 -26.27
C ALA A 209 -7.53 -6.29 -26.24
N THR A 210 -6.42 -6.08 -25.54
CA THR A 210 -5.33 -7.07 -25.42
C THR A 210 -5.49 -8.03 -24.23
N LEU A 211 -6.42 -7.74 -23.33
CA LEU A 211 -6.58 -8.50 -22.09
C LEU A 211 -7.85 -9.37 -22.12
N PRO A 212 -7.81 -10.56 -21.50
CA PRO A 212 -9.04 -11.29 -21.19
C PRO A 212 -9.95 -10.41 -20.31
N VAL A 213 -11.26 -10.45 -20.57
CA VAL A 213 -12.27 -9.64 -19.86
C VAL A 213 -12.15 -9.74 -18.34
N ALA A 214 -11.89 -10.93 -17.81
CA ALA A 214 -11.73 -11.13 -16.38
C ALA A 214 -10.50 -10.40 -15.81
N LYS A 215 -9.38 -10.38 -16.54
CA LYS A 215 -8.17 -9.64 -16.14
C LYS A 215 -8.39 -8.13 -16.25
N TRP A 216 -9.03 -7.65 -17.31
CA TRP A 216 -9.38 -6.25 -17.42
C TRP A 216 -10.26 -5.78 -16.25
N ASN A 217 -11.34 -6.51 -16.00
CA ASN A 217 -12.26 -6.17 -14.91
C ASN A 217 -11.58 -6.17 -13.53
N ALA A 218 -10.70 -7.13 -13.26
CA ALA A 218 -10.00 -7.17 -11.98
C ALA A 218 -8.93 -6.07 -11.87
N GLN A 219 -8.02 -5.95 -12.84
CA GLN A 219 -6.83 -5.11 -12.70
C GLN A 219 -7.08 -3.64 -13.04
N TRP A 220 -7.97 -3.35 -13.97
CA TRP A 220 -8.19 -2.00 -14.48
C TRP A 220 -9.50 -1.38 -14.01
N MET A 221 -10.52 -2.19 -13.75
CA MET A 221 -11.81 -1.70 -13.24
C MET A 221 -12.00 -1.89 -11.73
N GLN A 222 -11.17 -2.70 -11.07
CA GLN A 222 -11.05 -3.02 -9.63
C GLN A 222 -12.20 -3.88 -9.07
#